data_065bd7e8bbb51d84ed5fdc9fcce55386
#
_entry.id   065bd7e8bbb51d84ed5fdc9fcce55386
#
_cell.length_a   1.000
_cell.length_b   1.000
_cell.length_c   1.000
_cell.angle_alpha   90.00
_cell.angle_beta   90.00
_cell.angle_gamma   90.00
#
_symmetry.space_group_name_H-M   'P 1'
#
loop_
_entity.id
_entity.type
_entity.pdbx_description
1 polymer ?
#
loop_
_entity_poly.entity_id
_entity_poly.type
_entity_poly.pdbx_seq_one_letter_code
_entity_poly.pdbx_strand_id
1 'polypeptide(L)'
;MIRMNRSFGPFCRVLLLLLAAALFPAGAEAHAAASSAGRAEDTAAQEIAEEEPDVKRIVLGHVGDSYEWHIATAGGREWSLPLPVIVHSPSSGWHCFSAKRLRGGAEYEGLRIAADGDHAGKIVERQADGSDLRPLDLSITKTVAGLLLNSALVVALVLGAARWYRGRKPDAAAPRGVVGLFETLVESLVDDLIEPCVGPSYRRFAPYLLTVFCFIFLNNLMGLIPFFPGGANVTGNIAVALVLAVATFLVVNLSGSRHYWKDIFWPDVPTWLKVPVPIIPLIELVGVFTKPFALMIRLFANMLAGHAVILSLTCVVFVTVKMGAAVNA
;
A
#
# COMPACT_ATOMS: atom_id res chain seq x y z
N MET A 1 -14.96 -5.95 -29.22
CA MET A 1 -13.98 -4.89 -29.48
C MET A 1 -14.39 -3.63 -28.72
N ILE A 2 -13.83 -3.41 -27.54
CA ILE A 2 -14.17 -2.29 -26.67
C ILE A 2 -13.64 -1.01 -27.32
N ARG A 3 -14.52 -0.05 -27.62
CA ARG A 3 -14.12 1.30 -28.05
C ARG A 3 -13.41 2.02 -26.90
N MET A 4 -12.11 1.74 -26.73
CA MET A 4 -11.24 2.28 -25.67
C MET A 4 -11.04 3.82 -25.74
N ASN A 5 -11.50 4.49 -26.78
CA ASN A 5 -11.12 5.89 -27.05
C ASN A 5 -11.88 6.97 -26.25
N ARG A 6 -12.97 6.62 -25.51
CA ARG A 6 -13.67 7.58 -24.62
C ARG A 6 -13.48 7.30 -23.13
N SER A 7 -12.85 6.18 -22.78
CA SER A 7 -12.75 5.70 -21.38
C SER A 7 -11.47 6.13 -20.64
N PHE A 8 -10.48 6.68 -21.36
CA PHE A 8 -9.18 7.05 -20.77
C PHE A 8 -9.21 8.26 -19.83
N GLY A 9 -10.09 9.23 -20.10
CA GLY A 9 -10.22 10.40 -19.22
C GLY A 9 -10.64 10.06 -17.79
N PRO A 10 -11.66 9.21 -17.59
CA PRO A 10 -12.03 8.79 -16.23
C PRO A 10 -10.97 7.91 -15.56
N PHE A 11 -10.25 7.07 -16.31
CA PHE A 11 -9.17 6.24 -15.77
C PHE A 11 -8.07 7.09 -15.14
N CYS A 12 -7.52 8.05 -15.89
CA CYS A 12 -6.50 8.97 -15.37
C CYS A 12 -6.99 9.81 -14.18
N ARG A 13 -8.26 10.24 -14.21
CA ARG A 13 -8.85 11.00 -13.10
C ARG A 13 -8.97 10.17 -11.84
N VAL A 14 -9.43 8.91 -11.94
CA VAL A 14 -9.54 8.01 -10.80
C VAL A 14 -8.17 7.68 -10.23
N LEU A 15 -7.17 7.40 -11.07
CA LEU A 15 -5.81 7.15 -10.62
C LEU A 15 -5.20 8.38 -9.93
N LEU A 16 -5.40 9.59 -10.47
CA LEU A 16 -4.97 10.83 -9.83
C LEU A 16 -5.67 11.09 -8.49
N LEU A 17 -6.96 10.79 -8.39
CA LEU A 17 -7.71 10.91 -7.14
C LEU A 17 -7.23 9.90 -6.09
N LEU A 18 -6.98 8.65 -6.48
CA LEU A 18 -6.42 7.62 -5.60
C LEU A 18 -5.00 8.00 -5.14
N LEU A 19 -4.19 8.54 -6.04
CA LEU A 19 -2.86 9.04 -5.73
C LEU A 19 -2.91 10.23 -4.77
N ALA A 20 -3.77 11.21 -5.03
CA ALA A 20 -3.96 12.37 -4.17
C ALA A 20 -4.48 11.97 -2.79
N ALA A 21 -5.44 11.04 -2.72
CA ALA A 21 -5.97 10.53 -1.46
C ALA A 21 -4.93 9.74 -0.66
N ALA A 22 -4.05 8.98 -1.34
CA ALA A 22 -2.97 8.23 -0.69
C ALA A 22 -1.80 9.12 -0.23
N LEU A 23 -1.65 10.31 -0.81
CA LEU A 23 -0.66 11.32 -0.40
C LEU A 23 -1.13 12.15 0.81
N PHE A 24 -2.43 12.16 1.12
CA PHE A 24 -2.92 12.83 2.32
C PHE A 24 -2.53 12.03 3.57
N PRO A 25 -1.89 12.63 4.58
CA PRO A 25 -1.49 11.94 5.79
C PRO A 25 -2.71 11.64 6.69
N ALA A 26 -3.49 10.63 6.32
CA ALA A 26 -4.49 10.02 7.20
C ALA A 26 -3.81 9.08 8.21
N GLY A 27 -2.75 9.55 8.85
CA GLY A 27 -1.81 8.62 9.46
C GLY A 27 -1.53 8.78 10.95
N ALA A 28 -2.25 9.59 11.72
CA ALA A 28 -1.88 9.75 13.12
C ALA A 28 -2.44 8.65 14.05
N GLU A 29 -3.57 8.03 13.74
CA GLU A 29 -4.25 7.16 14.72
C GLU A 29 -4.17 5.65 14.42
N ALA A 30 -3.91 5.25 13.19
CA ALA A 30 -3.84 3.82 12.85
C ALA A 30 -2.56 3.11 13.33
N HIS A 31 -1.50 3.84 13.63
CA HIS A 31 -0.23 3.26 14.12
C HIS A 31 -0.28 2.86 15.61
N ALA A 32 -1.12 3.48 16.41
CA ALA A 32 -1.25 3.14 17.84
C ALA A 32 -1.83 1.72 18.06
N ALA A 33 -2.74 1.28 17.19
CA ALA A 33 -3.35 -0.05 17.30
C ALA A 33 -2.41 -1.19 16.88
N ALA A 34 -1.48 -0.94 15.94
CA ALA A 34 -0.50 -1.94 15.51
C ALA A 34 0.66 -2.11 16.52
N SER A 35 1.02 -1.04 17.23
CA SER A 35 2.06 -1.04 18.26
C SER A 35 1.67 -1.82 19.52
N SER A 36 0.39 -1.82 19.89
CA SER A 36 -0.10 -2.53 21.08
C SER A 36 -0.17 -4.05 20.92
N ALA A 37 -0.35 -4.55 19.71
CA ALA A 37 -0.37 -5.99 19.43
C ALA A 37 1.03 -6.62 19.48
N GLY A 38 2.08 -5.86 19.11
CA GLY A 38 3.46 -6.35 19.14
C GLY A 38 4.08 -6.41 20.55
N ARG A 39 3.54 -5.65 21.49
CA ARG A 39 4.15 -5.53 22.84
C ARG A 39 3.85 -6.70 23.77
N ALA A 40 2.83 -7.51 23.48
CA ALA A 40 2.46 -8.67 24.32
C ALA A 40 3.31 -9.92 24.03
N GLU A 41 3.95 -10.02 22.88
CA GLU A 41 4.80 -11.15 22.51
C GLU A 41 6.29 -10.96 22.88
N ASP A 42 6.73 -9.71 23.09
CA ASP A 42 8.15 -9.42 23.32
C ASP A 42 8.69 -9.80 24.70
N THR A 43 7.84 -10.07 25.69
CA THR A 43 8.31 -10.36 27.06
C THR A 43 8.72 -11.82 27.27
N ALA A 44 8.35 -12.74 26.39
CA ALA A 44 8.68 -14.17 26.51
C ALA A 44 9.89 -14.61 25.68
N ALA A 45 10.41 -13.77 24.80
CA ALA A 45 11.49 -14.13 23.85
C ALA A 45 12.87 -13.53 24.18
N GLN A 46 12.99 -12.80 25.27
CA GLN A 46 14.23 -12.05 25.60
C GLN A 46 15.34 -12.84 26.29
N GLU A 47 15.15 -14.11 26.61
CA GLU A 47 16.14 -14.88 27.40
C GLU A 47 17.05 -15.84 26.62
N ILE A 48 16.90 -15.98 25.29
CA ILE A 48 17.79 -16.87 24.52
C ILE A 48 18.13 -16.20 23.19
N ALA A 49 19.09 -15.30 23.12
CA ALA A 49 19.81 -14.99 21.88
C ALA A 49 20.94 -13.98 22.10
N GLU A 50 22.08 -14.44 22.60
CA GLU A 50 23.38 -13.80 22.31
C GLU A 50 23.96 -14.47 21.06
N GLU A 51 24.26 -13.64 20.01
CA GLU A 51 25.09 -13.96 18.82
C GLU A 51 24.47 -14.51 17.53
N GLU A 52 23.16 -14.49 17.30
CA GLU A 52 22.69 -14.61 15.91
C GLU A 52 22.30 -13.25 15.31
N PRO A 53 22.58 -12.98 14.01
CA PRO A 53 22.10 -11.75 13.39
C PRO A 53 20.57 -11.72 13.55
N ASP A 54 20.06 -10.73 14.26
CA ASP A 54 18.63 -10.62 14.61
C ASP A 54 17.79 -10.45 13.35
N VAL A 55 17.46 -11.60 12.73
CA VAL A 55 16.68 -11.70 11.50
C VAL A 55 15.36 -10.95 11.65
N LYS A 56 14.75 -11.00 12.84
CA LYS A 56 13.52 -10.29 13.16
C LYS A 56 13.71 -8.77 13.03
N ARG A 57 14.80 -8.24 13.57
CA ARG A 57 15.12 -6.81 13.52
C ARG A 57 15.42 -6.36 12.07
N ILE A 58 16.14 -7.19 11.31
CA ILE A 58 16.45 -6.91 9.91
C ILE A 58 15.16 -6.90 9.08
N VAL A 59 14.31 -7.92 9.25
CA VAL A 59 13.03 -8.03 8.52
C VAL A 59 12.10 -6.88 8.87
N LEU A 60 11.91 -6.57 10.16
CA LEU A 60 11.04 -5.47 10.59
C LEU A 60 11.57 -4.10 10.12
N GLY A 61 12.88 -3.89 10.15
CA GLY A 61 13.50 -2.67 9.63
C GLY A 61 13.34 -2.49 8.12
N HIS A 62 13.30 -3.59 7.34
CA HIS A 62 13.07 -3.53 5.90
C HIS A 62 11.60 -3.38 5.53
N VAL A 63 10.69 -3.94 6.32
CA VAL A 63 9.23 -3.84 6.10
C VAL A 63 8.71 -2.45 6.45
N GLY A 64 9.32 -1.80 7.44
CA GLY A 64 8.95 -0.46 7.89
C GLY A 64 9.17 0.63 6.84
N ASP A 65 8.41 1.72 6.99
CA ASP A 65 8.59 2.92 6.18
C ASP A 65 9.81 3.72 6.67
N SER A 66 10.59 4.27 5.73
CA SER A 66 11.83 4.97 6.03
C SER A 66 12.02 6.20 5.13
N TYR A 67 12.86 7.15 5.56
CA TYR A 67 13.23 8.33 4.77
C TYR A 67 14.39 8.08 3.80
N GLU A 68 14.91 6.85 3.77
CA GLU A 68 15.94 6.41 2.86
C GLU A 68 15.50 5.14 2.14
N TRP A 69 15.78 5.07 0.85
CA TRP A 69 15.53 3.85 0.06
C TRP A 69 16.83 3.08 -0.08
N HIS A 70 16.95 1.96 0.61
CA HIS A 70 18.09 1.08 0.50
C HIS A 70 18.11 0.39 -0.87
N ILE A 71 19.24 0.52 -1.60
CA ILE A 71 19.40 -0.05 -2.94
C ILE A 71 20.14 -1.37 -2.85
N ALA A 72 21.32 -1.36 -2.25
CA ALA A 72 22.17 -2.54 -2.11
C ALA A 72 23.26 -2.29 -1.08
N THR A 73 23.77 -3.36 -0.48
CA THR A 73 24.99 -3.36 0.33
C THR A 73 26.08 -4.10 -0.44
N ALA A 74 27.10 -3.40 -0.90
CA ALA A 74 28.22 -3.97 -1.62
C ALA A 74 29.54 -3.52 -0.99
N GLY A 75 30.43 -4.47 -0.67
CA GLY A 75 31.77 -4.17 -0.14
C GLY A 75 31.76 -3.44 1.22
N GLY A 76 30.76 -3.69 2.08
CA GLY A 76 30.66 -3.02 3.39
C GLY A 76 30.15 -1.57 3.33
N ARG A 77 29.76 -1.09 2.14
CA ARG A 77 29.12 0.22 1.95
C ARG A 77 27.64 0.03 1.62
N GLU A 78 26.79 0.71 2.37
CA GLU A 78 25.37 0.77 2.09
C GLU A 78 25.09 1.88 1.07
N TRP A 79 24.49 1.45 -0.05
CA TRP A 79 24.01 2.35 -1.09
C TRP A 79 22.53 2.61 -0.84
N SER A 80 22.22 3.78 -0.31
CA SER A 80 20.84 4.21 -0.11
C SER A 80 20.59 5.54 -0.81
N LEU A 81 19.40 5.68 -1.38
CA LEU A 81 18.92 6.91 -1.97
C LEU A 81 18.24 7.74 -0.87
N PRO A 82 18.84 8.89 -0.46
CA PRO A 82 18.22 9.77 0.51
C PRO A 82 17.05 10.51 -0.14
N LEU A 83 15.87 10.43 0.49
CA LEU A 83 14.65 11.04 0.00
C LEU A 83 14.50 12.48 0.52
N PRO A 84 13.76 13.36 -0.16
CA PRO A 84 13.50 14.71 0.31
C PRO A 84 12.57 14.69 1.52
N VAL A 85 12.99 15.38 2.57
CA VAL A 85 12.24 15.61 3.80
C VAL A 85 11.56 16.97 3.70
N ILE A 86 10.23 17.00 3.91
CA ILE A 86 9.44 18.21 3.94
C ILE A 86 8.62 18.18 5.23
N VAL A 87 8.98 19.04 6.18
CA VAL A 87 8.38 19.06 7.52
C VAL A 87 7.94 20.48 7.85
N HIS A 88 6.78 20.62 8.45
CA HIS A 88 6.32 21.85 9.02
C HIS A 88 6.34 21.76 10.53
N SER A 89 7.26 22.49 11.14
CA SER A 89 7.34 22.63 12.59
C SER A 89 6.48 23.80 13.07
N PRO A 90 5.74 23.66 14.16
CA PRO A 90 5.02 24.77 14.78
C PRO A 90 5.92 25.88 15.28
N SER A 91 7.18 25.57 15.64
CA SER A 91 8.13 26.53 16.23
C SER A 91 8.97 27.25 15.18
N SER A 92 9.43 26.55 14.13
CA SER A 92 10.42 27.03 13.16
C SER A 92 9.90 27.12 11.71
N GLY A 93 8.64 26.68 11.46
CA GLY A 93 8.02 26.79 10.14
C GLY A 93 8.39 25.64 9.18
N TRP A 94 8.48 25.93 7.88
CA TRP A 94 8.74 24.93 6.85
C TRP A 94 10.23 24.61 6.70
N HIS A 95 10.56 23.34 6.77
CA HIS A 95 11.89 22.81 6.51
C HIS A 95 11.86 21.88 5.30
N CYS A 96 12.80 22.06 4.36
CA CYS A 96 12.94 21.20 3.20
C CYS A 96 14.41 20.86 3.01
N PHE A 97 14.77 19.59 3.22
CA PHE A 97 16.16 19.12 3.12
C PHE A 97 16.22 17.63 2.73
N SER A 98 17.40 17.11 2.45
CA SER A 98 17.60 15.70 2.15
C SER A 98 17.78 14.89 3.44
N ALA A 99 17.15 13.71 3.53
CA ALA A 99 17.27 12.78 4.66
C ALA A 99 18.71 12.41 5.02
N LYS A 100 19.66 12.60 4.09
CA LYS A 100 21.08 12.41 4.35
C LYS A 100 21.61 13.20 5.56
N ARG A 101 20.99 14.34 5.88
CA ARG A 101 21.39 15.20 7.01
C ARG A 101 20.99 14.65 8.38
N LEU A 102 20.03 13.71 8.41
CA LEU A 102 19.56 13.06 9.64
C LEU A 102 20.18 11.68 9.86
N ARG A 103 21.14 11.27 9.04
CA ARG A 103 21.79 9.96 9.15
C ARG A 103 22.52 9.77 10.47
N GLY A 104 22.45 8.54 11.01
CA GLY A 104 23.19 8.16 12.20
C GLY A 104 22.73 8.88 13.47
N GLY A 105 21.48 9.35 13.51
CA GLY A 105 20.96 10.10 14.65
C GLY A 105 21.39 11.56 14.70
N ALA A 106 21.94 12.09 13.59
CA ALA A 106 22.29 13.50 13.49
C ALA A 106 21.05 14.39 13.64
N GLU A 107 21.21 15.50 14.33
CA GLU A 107 20.20 16.53 14.47
C GLU A 107 20.47 17.65 13.46
N TYR A 108 19.43 18.08 12.75
CA TYR A 108 19.50 19.16 11.79
C TYR A 108 18.30 20.11 12.00
N GLU A 109 18.58 21.39 12.27
CA GLU A 109 17.56 22.43 12.53
C GLU A 109 16.58 22.06 13.67
N GLY A 110 17.04 21.38 14.72
CA GLY A 110 16.22 20.93 15.85
C GLY A 110 15.38 19.67 15.55
N LEU A 111 15.51 19.12 14.33
CA LEU A 111 14.80 17.92 13.88
C LEU A 111 15.74 16.71 13.93
N ARG A 112 15.22 15.57 14.40
CA ARG A 112 15.93 14.28 14.43
C ARG A 112 14.99 13.12 14.12
N ILE A 113 15.53 11.98 13.74
CA ILE A 113 14.77 10.74 13.70
C ILE A 113 14.78 10.13 15.10
N ALA A 114 13.63 9.90 15.69
CA ALA A 114 13.52 9.26 17.00
C ALA A 114 14.05 7.83 16.92
N ALA A 115 15.00 7.48 17.80
CA ALA A 115 15.52 6.12 17.87
C ALA A 115 14.56 5.19 18.62
N ASP A 116 13.91 5.69 19.67
CA ASP A 116 13.07 4.92 20.58
C ASP A 116 11.79 5.69 20.94
N GLY A 117 10.83 5.01 21.58
CA GLY A 117 9.57 5.60 22.05
C GLY A 117 8.42 5.49 21.06
N ASP A 118 7.32 6.22 21.33
CA ASP A 118 6.09 6.17 20.54
C ASP A 118 6.24 6.69 19.11
N HIS A 119 7.32 7.41 18.85
CA HIS A 119 7.64 7.99 17.54
C HIS A 119 8.91 7.40 16.90
N ALA A 120 9.32 6.18 17.31
CA ALA A 120 10.50 5.52 16.75
C ALA A 120 10.46 5.48 15.21
N GLY A 121 11.58 5.87 14.58
CA GLY A 121 11.72 5.94 13.12
C GLY A 121 11.00 7.13 12.44
N LYS A 122 10.40 8.05 13.19
CA LYS A 122 9.77 9.27 12.67
C LYS A 122 10.57 10.51 13.01
N ILE A 123 10.38 11.57 12.22
CA ILE A 123 11.00 12.86 12.49
C ILE A 123 10.25 13.51 13.66
N VAL A 124 11.05 13.92 14.65
CA VAL A 124 10.59 14.63 15.84
C VAL A 124 11.41 15.90 16.03
N GLU A 125 10.78 16.91 16.59
CA GLU A 125 11.41 18.15 17.01
C GLU A 125 11.64 18.10 18.52
N ARG A 126 12.88 18.36 18.94
CA ARG A 126 13.22 18.42 20.36
C ARG A 126 12.83 19.76 20.91
N GLN A 127 11.93 19.77 21.89
CA GLN A 127 11.55 20.99 22.60
C GLN A 127 12.56 21.35 23.70
N ALA A 128 12.52 22.60 24.16
CA ALA A 128 13.41 23.10 25.21
C ALA A 128 13.20 22.38 26.57
N ASP A 129 12.05 21.79 26.78
CA ASP A 129 11.69 20.98 27.98
C ASP A 129 12.16 19.52 27.87
N GLY A 130 12.81 19.14 26.76
CA GLY A 130 13.31 17.79 26.51
C GLY A 130 12.26 16.82 25.95
N SER A 131 11.03 17.25 25.76
CA SER A 131 9.97 16.45 25.10
C SER A 131 10.15 16.43 23.59
N ASP A 132 9.77 15.30 22.98
CA ASP A 132 9.74 15.15 21.52
C ASP A 132 8.35 15.53 21.00
N LEU A 133 8.27 16.57 20.21
CA LEU A 133 7.07 16.96 19.50
C LEU A 133 7.10 16.39 18.08
N ARG A 134 6.00 15.81 17.64
CA ARG A 134 5.86 15.36 16.26
C ARG A 134 5.35 16.50 15.36
N PRO A 135 6.18 17.04 14.45
CA PRO A 135 5.78 18.04 13.49
C PRO A 135 4.86 17.44 12.41
N LEU A 136 4.22 18.30 11.61
CA LEU A 136 3.50 17.85 10.42
C LEU A 136 4.52 17.38 9.36
N ASP A 137 4.55 16.08 9.13
CA ASP A 137 5.50 15.43 8.22
C ASP A 137 4.83 15.13 6.87
N LEU A 138 5.25 15.85 5.83
CA LEU A 138 4.86 15.68 4.43
C LEU A 138 6.00 15.12 3.59
N SER A 139 7.00 14.52 4.23
CA SER A 139 8.19 13.99 3.57
C SER A 139 7.85 12.88 2.58
N ILE A 140 8.62 12.80 1.51
CA ILE A 140 8.57 11.67 0.60
C ILE A 140 9.32 10.51 1.24
N THR A 141 8.58 9.61 1.87
CA THR A 141 9.12 8.37 2.43
C THR A 141 9.32 7.30 1.35
N LYS A 142 9.96 6.19 1.68
CA LYS A 142 10.14 5.02 0.82
C LYS A 142 8.78 4.53 0.26
N THR A 143 7.74 4.47 1.10
CA THR A 143 6.39 4.07 0.69
C THR A 143 5.79 5.05 -0.32
N VAL A 144 5.91 6.36 -0.08
CA VAL A 144 5.41 7.39 -0.99
C VAL A 144 6.18 7.39 -2.32
N ALA A 145 7.49 7.28 -2.27
CA ALA A 145 8.33 7.18 -3.48
C ALA A 145 7.99 5.94 -4.30
N GLY A 146 7.80 4.79 -3.66
CA GLY A 146 7.35 3.55 -4.30
C GLY A 146 5.96 3.69 -4.92
N LEU A 147 5.02 4.30 -4.20
CA LEU A 147 3.67 4.58 -4.70
C LEU A 147 3.70 5.46 -5.97
N LEU A 148 4.51 6.52 -5.97
CA LEU A 148 4.66 7.40 -7.14
C LEU A 148 5.28 6.67 -8.33
N LEU A 149 6.34 5.89 -8.09
CA LEU A 149 7.02 5.11 -9.13
C LEU A 149 6.08 4.08 -9.74
N ASN A 150 5.40 3.31 -8.91
CA ASN A 150 4.47 2.26 -9.36
C ASN A 150 3.27 2.86 -10.09
N SER A 151 2.75 4.00 -9.62
CA SER A 151 1.67 4.72 -10.30
C SER A 151 2.11 5.23 -11.68
N ALA A 152 3.33 5.75 -11.78
CA ALA A 152 3.90 6.15 -13.07
C ALA A 152 4.05 4.94 -14.00
N LEU A 153 4.45 3.78 -13.48
CA LEU A 153 4.55 2.52 -14.22
C LEU A 153 3.18 2.07 -14.74
N VAL A 154 2.12 2.11 -13.90
CA VAL A 154 0.74 1.81 -14.33
C VAL A 154 0.32 2.73 -15.46
N VAL A 155 0.52 4.04 -15.31
CA VAL A 155 0.19 5.02 -16.34
C VAL A 155 0.96 4.76 -17.64
N ALA A 156 2.26 4.50 -17.54
CA ALA A 156 3.10 4.22 -18.71
C ALA A 156 2.64 2.95 -19.45
N LEU A 157 2.30 1.88 -18.71
CA LEU A 157 1.79 0.63 -19.27
C LEU A 157 0.46 0.84 -19.98
N VAL A 158 -0.47 1.52 -19.34
CA VAL A 158 -1.80 1.81 -19.91
C VAL A 158 -1.71 2.73 -21.12
N LEU A 159 -0.91 3.82 -21.05
CA LEU A 159 -0.70 4.72 -22.18
C LEU A 159 0.07 4.03 -23.31
N GLY A 160 1.02 3.16 -23.00
CA GLY A 160 1.73 2.33 -23.98
C GLY A 160 0.79 1.41 -24.74
N ALA A 161 -0.09 0.70 -24.03
CA ALA A 161 -1.12 -0.12 -24.64
C ALA A 161 -2.08 0.72 -25.49
N ALA A 162 -2.55 1.85 -24.97
CA ALA A 162 -3.44 2.76 -25.70
C ALA A 162 -2.81 3.32 -26.97
N ARG A 163 -1.52 3.68 -26.94
CA ARG A 163 -0.78 4.12 -28.11
C ARG A 163 -0.65 3.03 -29.17
N TRP A 164 -0.42 1.80 -28.72
CA TRP A 164 -0.32 0.66 -29.63
C TRP A 164 -1.63 0.44 -30.41
N TYR A 165 -2.80 0.60 -29.76
CA TYR A 165 -4.11 0.47 -30.40
C TYR A 165 -4.49 1.69 -31.27
N ARG A 166 -3.94 2.87 -30.99
CA ARG A 166 -4.27 4.08 -31.71
C ARG A 166 -3.74 4.02 -33.15
N GLY A 167 -4.64 3.99 -34.12
CA GLY A 167 -4.32 3.96 -35.55
C GLY A 167 -4.21 2.56 -36.16
N ARG A 168 -4.42 1.48 -35.41
CA ARG A 168 -4.49 0.12 -35.97
C ARG A 168 -5.92 -0.23 -36.40
N LYS A 169 -5.99 -0.99 -37.50
CA LYS A 169 -7.26 -1.51 -38.00
C LYS A 169 -7.76 -2.67 -37.11
N PRO A 170 -9.08 -2.92 -37.05
CA PRO A 170 -9.64 -4.05 -36.30
C PRO A 170 -9.08 -5.42 -36.65
N ASP A 171 -8.66 -5.60 -37.90
CA ASP A 171 -8.12 -6.88 -38.44
C ASP A 171 -6.61 -7.03 -38.28
N ALA A 172 -5.95 -6.09 -37.56
CA ALA A 172 -4.50 -6.19 -37.32
C ALA A 172 -4.19 -7.36 -36.40
N ALA A 173 -3.01 -7.97 -36.59
CA ALA A 173 -2.53 -9.07 -35.74
C ALA A 173 -2.53 -8.68 -34.27
N ALA A 174 -2.85 -9.66 -33.40
CA ALA A 174 -2.85 -9.47 -31.95
C ALA A 174 -1.49 -8.97 -31.44
N PRO A 175 -1.48 -8.12 -30.40
CA PRO A 175 -0.24 -7.64 -29.81
C PRO A 175 0.57 -8.77 -29.22
N ARG A 176 1.90 -8.65 -29.28
CA ARG A 176 2.84 -9.59 -28.67
C ARG A 176 3.57 -8.93 -27.50
N GLY A 177 4.13 -9.75 -26.62
CA GLY A 177 4.90 -9.27 -25.47
C GLY A 177 4.01 -8.66 -24.38
N VAL A 178 4.51 -7.63 -23.69
CA VAL A 178 3.85 -7.01 -22.52
C VAL A 178 2.45 -6.48 -22.84
N VAL A 179 2.26 -5.88 -24.01
CA VAL A 179 0.94 -5.35 -24.42
C VAL A 179 -0.06 -6.49 -24.62
N GLY A 180 0.35 -7.62 -25.23
CA GLY A 180 -0.50 -8.79 -25.38
C GLY A 180 -0.89 -9.42 -24.03
N LEU A 181 0.09 -9.55 -23.12
CA LEU A 181 -0.18 -10.03 -21.76
C LEU A 181 -1.18 -9.14 -21.03
N PHE A 182 -1.01 -7.80 -21.15
CA PHE A 182 -1.91 -6.84 -20.53
C PHE A 182 -3.32 -6.88 -21.16
N GLU A 183 -3.42 -7.08 -22.48
CA GLU A 183 -4.71 -7.26 -23.17
C GLU A 183 -5.45 -8.47 -22.64
N THR A 184 -4.81 -9.64 -22.63
CA THR A 184 -5.39 -10.89 -22.14
C THR A 184 -5.86 -10.74 -20.68
N LEU A 185 -5.04 -10.09 -19.83
CA LEU A 185 -5.41 -9.83 -18.44
C LEU A 185 -6.66 -8.94 -18.34
N VAL A 186 -6.73 -7.87 -19.12
CA VAL A 186 -7.87 -6.94 -19.10
C VAL A 186 -9.14 -7.61 -19.65
N GLU A 187 -9.02 -8.39 -20.74
CA GLU A 187 -10.15 -9.13 -21.31
C GLU A 187 -10.70 -10.16 -20.31
N SER A 188 -9.84 -11.00 -19.74
CA SER A 188 -10.24 -11.97 -18.72
C SER A 188 -10.93 -11.30 -17.52
N LEU A 189 -10.39 -10.17 -17.02
CA LEU A 189 -11.02 -9.45 -15.92
C LEU A 189 -12.39 -8.86 -16.29
N VAL A 190 -12.55 -8.38 -17.51
CA VAL A 190 -13.82 -7.78 -17.95
C VAL A 190 -14.85 -8.87 -18.19
N ASP A 191 -14.50 -9.90 -18.93
CA ASP A 191 -15.45 -10.90 -19.41
C ASP A 191 -15.78 -11.95 -18.33
N ASP A 192 -14.78 -12.38 -17.55
CA ASP A 192 -14.98 -13.43 -16.54
C ASP A 192 -15.42 -12.89 -15.18
N LEU A 193 -15.10 -11.62 -14.86
CA LEU A 193 -15.36 -11.07 -13.52
C LEU A 193 -16.28 -9.85 -13.53
N ILE A 194 -15.96 -8.80 -14.30
CA ILE A 194 -16.66 -7.51 -14.18
C ILE A 194 -18.06 -7.60 -14.81
N GLU A 195 -18.17 -8.13 -16.03
CA GLU A 195 -19.45 -8.22 -16.73
C GLU A 195 -20.46 -9.10 -15.99
N PRO A 196 -20.12 -10.33 -15.53
CA PRO A 196 -21.06 -11.16 -14.79
C PRO A 196 -21.47 -10.59 -13.43
N CYS A 197 -20.53 -9.88 -12.72
CA CYS A 197 -20.80 -9.35 -11.38
C CYS A 197 -21.58 -8.03 -11.39
N VAL A 198 -21.33 -7.15 -12.36
CA VAL A 198 -21.90 -5.80 -12.42
C VAL A 198 -23.15 -5.76 -13.32
N GLY A 199 -23.27 -6.69 -14.27
CA GLY A 199 -24.37 -6.77 -15.21
C GLY A 199 -24.35 -5.67 -16.29
N PRO A 200 -25.52 -5.26 -16.85
CA PRO A 200 -25.59 -4.39 -18.04
C PRO A 200 -24.86 -3.04 -17.92
N SER A 201 -24.64 -2.57 -16.69
CA SER A 201 -23.99 -1.29 -16.41
C SER A 201 -22.47 -1.40 -16.30
N TYR A 202 -21.87 -2.56 -16.55
CA TYR A 202 -20.45 -2.82 -16.34
C TYR A 202 -19.52 -1.82 -17.03
N ARG A 203 -19.87 -1.34 -18.23
CA ARG A 203 -19.07 -0.37 -18.99
C ARG A 203 -18.83 0.95 -18.26
N ARG A 204 -19.70 1.31 -17.32
CA ARG A 204 -19.55 2.52 -16.50
C ARG A 204 -18.53 2.31 -15.39
N PHE A 205 -18.51 1.13 -14.77
CA PHE A 205 -17.70 0.81 -13.61
C PHE A 205 -16.36 0.13 -13.97
N ALA A 206 -16.29 -0.52 -15.13
CA ALA A 206 -15.08 -1.22 -15.58
C ALA A 206 -13.80 -0.36 -15.54
N PRO A 207 -13.78 0.92 -15.96
CA PRO A 207 -12.57 1.74 -15.88
C PRO A 207 -12.09 1.93 -14.44
N TYR A 208 -12.99 2.12 -13.49
CA TYR A 208 -12.66 2.23 -12.07
C TYR A 208 -12.10 0.92 -11.52
N LEU A 209 -12.80 -0.19 -11.74
CA LEU A 209 -12.41 -1.50 -11.23
C LEU A 209 -11.06 -1.96 -11.80
N LEU A 210 -10.84 -1.76 -13.11
CA LEU A 210 -9.56 -2.05 -13.74
C LEU A 210 -8.43 -1.16 -13.21
N THR A 211 -8.71 0.12 -12.92
CA THR A 211 -7.71 1.02 -12.33
C THR A 211 -7.28 0.54 -10.95
N VAL A 212 -8.24 0.25 -10.08
CA VAL A 212 -7.97 -0.23 -8.72
C VAL A 212 -7.24 -1.57 -8.77
N PHE A 213 -7.68 -2.49 -9.65
CA PHE A 213 -7.02 -3.78 -9.81
C PHE A 213 -5.57 -3.62 -10.28
N CYS A 214 -5.30 -2.88 -11.35
CA CYS A 214 -3.94 -2.67 -11.86
C CYS A 214 -3.06 -1.98 -10.84
N PHE A 215 -3.60 -1.01 -10.11
CA PHE A 215 -2.88 -0.31 -9.06
C PHE A 215 -2.47 -1.29 -7.93
N ILE A 216 -3.41 -2.06 -7.38
CA ILE A 216 -3.13 -3.02 -6.32
C ILE A 216 -2.19 -4.11 -6.83
N PHE A 217 -2.45 -4.68 -8.01
CA PHE A 217 -1.67 -5.77 -8.59
C PHE A 217 -0.21 -5.38 -8.81
N LEU A 218 0.06 -4.22 -9.44
CA LEU A 218 1.42 -3.76 -9.68
C LEU A 218 2.15 -3.36 -8.39
N ASN A 219 1.45 -2.70 -7.45
CA ASN A 219 2.06 -2.40 -6.15
C ASN A 219 2.44 -3.66 -5.38
N ASN A 220 1.59 -4.69 -5.39
CA ASN A 220 1.88 -5.97 -4.74
C ASN A 220 3.04 -6.68 -5.43
N LEU A 221 3.04 -6.72 -6.77
CA LEU A 221 4.11 -7.35 -7.53
C LEU A 221 5.47 -6.68 -7.28
N MET A 222 5.52 -5.35 -7.30
CA MET A 222 6.73 -4.59 -7.00
C MET A 222 7.15 -4.70 -5.54
N GLY A 223 6.18 -4.79 -4.60
CA GLY A 223 6.45 -5.01 -3.19
C GLY A 223 7.10 -6.36 -2.88
N LEU A 224 6.85 -7.39 -3.69
CA LEU A 224 7.47 -8.72 -3.52
C LEU A 224 8.93 -8.77 -3.97
N ILE A 225 9.39 -7.82 -4.79
CA ILE A 225 10.78 -7.77 -5.26
C ILE A 225 11.65 -7.15 -4.15
N PRO A 226 12.61 -7.88 -3.56
CA PRO A 226 13.36 -7.40 -2.39
C PRO A 226 14.48 -6.39 -2.71
N PHE A 227 14.68 -6.03 -3.97
CA PHE A 227 15.71 -5.09 -4.43
C PHE A 227 15.12 -3.96 -5.26
N PHE A 228 15.88 -2.86 -5.35
CA PHE A 228 15.49 -1.69 -6.15
C PHE A 228 15.22 -2.06 -7.62
N PRO A 229 14.13 -1.54 -8.26
CA PRO A 229 13.17 -0.53 -7.79
C PRO A 229 11.99 -1.07 -6.97
N GLY A 230 12.02 -2.33 -6.58
CA GLY A 230 11.06 -2.96 -5.69
C GLY A 230 11.34 -2.69 -4.21
N GLY A 231 10.77 -3.54 -3.33
CA GLY A 231 11.00 -3.49 -1.89
C GLY A 231 10.25 -2.39 -1.14
N ALA A 232 9.49 -1.53 -1.84
CA ALA A 232 8.56 -0.63 -1.19
C ALA A 232 7.21 -1.34 -1.00
N ASN A 233 6.92 -1.74 0.23
CA ASN A 233 5.66 -2.43 0.58
C ASN A 233 4.51 -1.42 0.71
N VAL A 234 4.05 -0.87 -0.43
CA VAL A 234 3.04 0.19 -0.49
C VAL A 234 1.70 -0.28 0.10
N THR A 235 1.22 -1.44 -0.30
CA THR A 235 -0.06 -2.00 0.16
C THR A 235 0.02 -2.68 1.52
N GLY A 236 1.24 -2.95 2.02
CA GLY A 236 1.51 -3.29 3.41
C GLY A 236 1.52 -2.08 4.36
N ASN A 237 1.25 -0.88 3.85
CA ASN A 237 0.96 0.27 4.67
C ASN A 237 -0.56 0.35 4.91
N ILE A 238 -0.97 0.30 6.18
CA ILE A 238 -2.38 0.29 6.58
C ILE A 238 -3.13 1.55 6.11
N ALA A 239 -2.46 2.71 6.04
CA ALA A 239 -3.08 3.94 5.58
C ALA A 239 -3.45 3.87 4.09
N VAL A 240 -2.59 3.29 3.24
CA VAL A 240 -2.88 3.08 1.82
C VAL A 240 -4.04 2.10 1.64
N ALA A 241 -4.01 0.98 2.37
CA ALA A 241 -5.08 -0.01 2.33
C ALA A 241 -6.42 0.58 2.81
N LEU A 242 -6.40 1.44 3.85
CA LEU A 242 -7.57 2.15 4.35
C LEU A 242 -8.16 3.10 3.30
N VAL A 243 -7.32 3.91 2.63
CA VAL A 243 -7.79 4.82 1.57
C VAL A 243 -8.46 4.05 0.42
N LEU A 244 -7.90 2.93 0.01
CA LEU A 244 -8.48 2.07 -1.03
C LEU A 244 -9.83 1.48 -0.58
N ALA A 245 -9.91 1.02 0.68
CA ALA A 245 -11.13 0.47 1.25
C ALA A 245 -12.23 1.53 1.37
N VAL A 246 -11.89 2.75 1.83
CA VAL A 246 -12.82 3.88 1.93
C VAL A 246 -13.27 4.33 0.53
N ALA A 247 -12.37 4.39 -0.45
CA ALA A 247 -12.75 4.73 -1.83
C ALA A 247 -13.75 3.70 -2.39
N THR A 248 -13.49 2.41 -2.17
CA THR A 248 -14.43 1.34 -2.59
C THR A 248 -15.75 1.44 -1.85
N PHE A 249 -15.73 1.70 -0.54
CA PHE A 249 -16.93 1.93 0.27
C PHE A 249 -17.79 3.07 -0.27
N LEU A 250 -17.16 4.20 -0.58
CA LEU A 250 -17.86 5.37 -1.14
C LEU A 250 -18.46 5.05 -2.52
N VAL A 251 -17.70 4.41 -3.41
CA VAL A 251 -18.19 4.07 -4.76
C VAL A 251 -19.37 3.11 -4.67
N VAL A 252 -19.31 2.07 -3.84
CA VAL A 252 -20.39 1.09 -3.68
C VAL A 252 -21.64 1.76 -3.13
N ASN A 253 -21.52 2.55 -2.04
CA ASN A 253 -22.68 3.16 -1.40
C ASN A 253 -23.29 4.30 -2.22
N LEU A 254 -22.47 5.14 -2.86
CA LEU A 254 -22.98 6.24 -3.71
C LEU A 254 -23.58 5.75 -5.04
N SER A 255 -23.09 4.60 -5.55
CA SER A 255 -23.60 3.98 -6.77
C SER A 255 -24.69 2.96 -6.50
N GLY A 256 -25.01 2.69 -5.24
CA GLY A 256 -26.04 1.74 -4.83
C GLY A 256 -27.42 2.09 -5.38
N SER A 257 -28.10 1.10 -5.96
CA SER A 257 -29.46 1.24 -6.47
C SER A 257 -30.47 1.39 -5.32
N ARG A 258 -31.71 1.80 -5.64
CA ARG A 258 -32.80 1.80 -4.64
C ARG A 258 -33.07 0.40 -4.08
N HIS A 259 -32.84 -0.64 -4.87
CA HIS A 259 -32.98 -2.02 -4.42
C HIS A 259 -31.92 -2.37 -3.39
N TYR A 260 -30.65 -1.99 -3.61
CA TYR A 260 -29.55 -2.18 -2.66
C TYR A 260 -29.87 -1.58 -1.27
N TRP A 261 -30.35 -0.33 -1.24
CA TRP A 261 -30.72 0.33 0.01
C TRP A 261 -31.97 -0.29 0.65
N LYS A 262 -32.94 -0.73 -0.17
CA LYS A 262 -34.10 -1.46 0.32
C LYS A 262 -33.70 -2.77 0.99
N ASP A 263 -32.75 -3.51 0.41
CA ASP A 263 -32.29 -4.78 0.97
C ASP A 263 -31.56 -4.60 2.30
N ILE A 264 -30.82 -3.49 2.48
CA ILE A 264 -30.17 -3.18 3.75
C ILE A 264 -31.20 -2.83 4.84
N PHE A 265 -32.16 -1.92 4.55
CA PHE A 265 -33.10 -1.44 5.56
C PHE A 265 -34.35 -2.30 5.70
N TRP A 266 -34.75 -2.97 4.63
CA TRP A 266 -35.96 -3.78 4.58
C TRP A 266 -35.77 -5.03 3.75
N PRO A 267 -34.92 -5.98 4.18
CA PRO A 267 -34.65 -7.22 3.44
C PRO A 267 -35.91 -8.03 3.26
N ASP A 268 -36.03 -8.77 2.14
CA ASP A 268 -37.15 -9.62 1.84
C ASP A 268 -37.11 -10.96 2.62
N VAL A 269 -37.25 -10.86 3.96
CA VAL A 269 -37.29 -11.99 4.90
C VAL A 269 -38.65 -12.08 5.60
N PRO A 270 -39.05 -13.25 6.17
CA PRO A 270 -40.30 -13.39 6.92
C PRO A 270 -40.49 -12.35 8.01
N THR A 271 -41.73 -11.88 8.17
CA THR A 271 -42.09 -10.77 9.06
C THR A 271 -41.74 -11.00 10.55
N TRP A 272 -41.75 -12.26 11.00
CA TRP A 272 -41.40 -12.60 12.38
C TRP A 272 -39.95 -12.33 12.74
N LEU A 273 -39.04 -12.27 11.76
CA LEU A 273 -37.64 -11.87 11.93
C LEU A 273 -37.42 -10.35 11.94
N LYS A 274 -38.43 -9.57 11.50
CA LYS A 274 -38.39 -8.11 11.46
C LYS A 274 -39.00 -7.46 12.71
N VAL A 275 -39.96 -8.15 13.32
CA VAL A 275 -40.73 -7.65 14.46
C VAL A 275 -40.77 -8.73 15.56
N PRO A 276 -40.49 -8.42 16.82
CA PRO A 276 -40.39 -7.08 17.43
C PRO A 276 -39.02 -6.42 17.34
N VAL A 277 -37.94 -7.16 17.08
CA VAL A 277 -36.58 -6.60 16.99
C VAL A 277 -36.03 -6.75 15.57
N PRO A 278 -35.65 -5.64 14.89
CA PRO A 278 -35.14 -5.67 13.52
C PRO A 278 -33.67 -6.14 13.48
N ILE A 279 -33.39 -7.39 13.87
CA ILE A 279 -32.03 -7.95 13.98
C ILE A 279 -31.38 -8.02 12.60
N ILE A 280 -32.09 -8.45 11.55
CA ILE A 280 -31.53 -8.62 10.21
C ILE A 280 -31.13 -7.28 9.59
N PRO A 281 -31.95 -6.22 9.57
CA PRO A 281 -31.53 -4.90 9.12
C PRO A 281 -30.31 -4.36 9.88
N LEU A 282 -30.22 -4.65 11.18
CA LEU A 282 -29.08 -4.24 11.99
C LEU A 282 -27.78 -4.97 11.55
N ILE A 283 -27.87 -6.29 11.32
CA ILE A 283 -26.73 -7.09 10.83
C ILE A 283 -26.29 -6.62 9.44
N GLU A 284 -27.24 -6.36 8.52
CA GLU A 284 -26.91 -5.83 7.19
C GLU A 284 -26.26 -4.45 7.27
N LEU A 285 -26.75 -3.56 8.12
CA LEU A 285 -26.14 -2.25 8.33
C LEU A 285 -24.71 -2.36 8.86
N VAL A 286 -24.48 -3.20 9.85
CA VAL A 286 -23.12 -3.50 10.36
C VAL A 286 -22.25 -4.10 9.24
N GLY A 287 -22.85 -4.99 8.41
CA GLY A 287 -22.20 -5.58 7.24
C GLY A 287 -21.67 -4.56 6.24
N VAL A 288 -22.38 -3.45 6.03
CA VAL A 288 -21.93 -2.35 5.15
C VAL A 288 -20.59 -1.77 5.59
N PHE A 289 -20.36 -1.65 6.90
CA PHE A 289 -19.11 -1.12 7.46
C PHE A 289 -18.03 -2.20 7.61
N THR A 290 -18.40 -3.42 7.97
CA THR A 290 -17.42 -4.49 8.17
C THR A 290 -16.80 -4.99 6.85
N LYS A 291 -17.51 -4.93 5.73
CA LYS A 291 -16.98 -5.35 4.42
C LYS A 291 -15.73 -4.55 4.00
N PRO A 292 -15.74 -3.19 3.99
CA PRO A 292 -14.54 -2.40 3.71
C PRO A 292 -13.41 -2.64 4.70
N PHE A 293 -13.73 -2.76 5.98
CA PHE A 293 -12.73 -3.05 7.02
C PHE A 293 -12.06 -4.41 6.80
N ALA A 294 -12.83 -5.45 6.50
CA ALA A 294 -12.30 -6.77 6.17
C ALA A 294 -11.44 -6.74 4.90
N LEU A 295 -11.82 -5.93 3.89
CA LEU A 295 -11.04 -5.74 2.67
C LEU A 295 -9.69 -5.08 2.98
N MET A 296 -9.69 -4.03 3.80
CA MET A 296 -8.48 -3.33 4.26
C MET A 296 -7.51 -4.28 4.98
N ILE A 297 -8.01 -5.02 5.98
CA ILE A 297 -7.19 -5.96 6.74
C ILE A 297 -6.64 -7.06 5.84
N ARG A 298 -7.46 -7.61 4.95
CA ARG A 298 -7.02 -8.67 4.03
C ARG A 298 -5.88 -8.21 3.13
N LEU A 299 -5.99 -7.01 2.55
CA LEU A 299 -4.95 -6.46 1.68
C LEU A 299 -3.66 -6.19 2.46
N PHE A 300 -3.78 -5.51 3.60
CA PHE A 300 -2.66 -5.20 4.48
C PHE A 300 -1.95 -6.47 5.00
N ALA A 301 -2.70 -7.39 5.62
CA ALA A 301 -2.12 -8.58 6.26
C ALA A 301 -1.47 -9.53 5.24
N ASN A 302 -2.13 -9.78 4.10
CA ASN A 302 -1.56 -10.65 3.06
C ASN A 302 -0.24 -10.09 2.52
N MET A 303 -0.17 -8.77 2.29
CA MET A 303 1.03 -8.17 1.74
C MET A 303 2.15 -8.08 2.77
N LEU A 304 1.82 -7.73 4.02
CA LEU A 304 2.79 -7.70 5.11
C LEU A 304 3.40 -9.09 5.35
N ALA A 305 2.54 -10.11 5.47
CA ALA A 305 2.98 -11.48 5.67
C ALA A 305 3.80 -12.00 4.47
N GLY A 306 3.34 -11.78 3.24
CA GLY A 306 4.05 -12.20 2.02
C GLY A 306 5.45 -11.58 1.92
N HIS A 307 5.57 -10.29 2.19
CA HIS A 307 6.86 -9.59 2.18
C HIS A 307 7.80 -10.11 3.29
N ALA A 308 7.28 -10.30 4.51
CA ALA A 308 8.05 -10.85 5.63
C ALA A 308 8.56 -12.28 5.33
N VAL A 309 7.72 -13.14 4.75
CA VAL A 309 8.13 -14.51 4.35
C VAL A 309 9.24 -14.50 3.31
N ILE A 310 9.14 -13.66 2.27
CA ILE A 310 10.17 -13.56 1.23
C ILE A 310 11.49 -13.05 1.83
N LEU A 311 11.46 -12.03 2.67
CA LEU A 311 12.66 -11.53 3.34
C LEU A 311 13.29 -12.58 4.26
N SER A 312 12.47 -13.27 5.06
CA SER A 312 12.96 -14.34 5.94
C SER A 312 13.61 -15.47 5.14
N LEU A 313 12.96 -15.91 4.05
CA LEU A 313 13.52 -16.95 3.18
C LEU A 313 14.84 -16.50 2.55
N THR A 314 14.91 -15.26 2.10
CA THR A 314 16.14 -14.68 1.52
C THR A 314 17.26 -14.64 2.58
N CYS A 315 16.96 -14.22 3.82
CA CYS A 315 17.92 -14.26 4.93
C CYS A 315 18.43 -15.67 5.19
N VAL A 316 17.54 -16.67 5.26
CA VAL A 316 17.93 -18.07 5.48
C VAL A 316 18.88 -18.56 4.38
N VAL A 317 18.59 -18.24 3.11
CA VAL A 317 19.47 -18.60 1.98
C VAL A 317 20.86 -17.99 2.15
N PHE A 318 20.97 -16.71 2.51
CA PHE A 318 22.26 -16.05 2.72
C PHE A 318 23.04 -16.64 3.90
N VAL A 319 22.37 -16.94 5.01
CA VAL A 319 22.99 -17.59 6.17
C VAL A 319 23.51 -18.99 5.80
N THR A 320 22.71 -19.78 5.11
CA THR A 320 23.08 -21.15 4.70
C THR A 320 24.27 -21.14 3.73
N VAL A 321 24.29 -20.20 2.78
CA VAL A 321 25.45 -20.07 1.85
C VAL A 321 26.73 -19.68 2.58
N LYS A 322 26.65 -18.77 3.57
CA LYS A 322 27.83 -18.40 4.39
C LYS A 322 28.30 -19.58 5.25
N MET A 323 27.39 -20.34 5.85
CA MET A 323 27.74 -21.54 6.64
C MET A 323 28.36 -22.62 5.75
N GLY A 324 27.83 -22.87 4.55
CA GLY A 324 28.40 -23.82 3.59
C GLY A 324 29.81 -23.44 3.14
N ALA A 325 30.10 -22.15 2.96
CA ALA A 325 31.44 -21.69 2.67
C ALA A 325 32.41 -21.85 3.85
N ALA A 326 31.94 -21.65 5.08
CA ALA A 326 32.75 -21.85 6.31
C ALA A 326 33.01 -23.32 6.64
N VAL A 327 32.13 -24.25 6.22
CA VAL A 327 32.32 -25.70 6.44
C VAL A 327 33.27 -26.30 5.38
N ASN A 328 33.38 -25.69 4.19
CA ASN A 328 34.25 -26.15 3.10
C ASN A 328 35.63 -25.46 3.08
N ALA A 329 35.91 -24.53 3.99
CA ALA A 329 37.19 -23.88 4.18
C ALA A 329 37.95 -24.48 5.37
#